data_9cfa995621a1eec48d1e2f9fe3e77249
#
_entry.id   9cfa995621a1eec48d1e2f9fe3e77249
#
_cell.length_a   1.000
_cell.length_b   1.000
_cell.length_c   1.000
_cell.angle_alpha   90.00
_cell.angle_beta   90.00
_cell.angle_gamma   90.00
#
_symmetry.space_group_name_H-M   'P 1'
#
loop_
_entity.id
_entity.type
_entity.pdbx_description
1 polymer ?
#
loop_
_entity_poly.entity_id
_entity_poly.type
_entity_poly.pdbx_seq_one_letter_code
_entity_poly.pdbx_strand_id
1 'polypeptide(L)'
;RPVPNGTYKWLLMAGTALPVTGAAGDFVRVKLDDALEIWIHQTDIALMPAGWTPPSRVAGNASIEPDSAWVDLVVPMSSRPPFLVEEGDHQLALTLYGVTGNTDIIHYAGRDSLVRVVRWEPVGTDRVRYTLELATQPFGYLAFWNDGRFVLRVRRPPHIDPSRPLAGLTIAVDPGHPPIGATGPTG
;
A
#
# COMPACT_ATOMS: atom_id res chain seq x y z
N ARG A 1 0.11 23.27 4.36
CA ARG A 1 1.02 23.90 3.41
C ARG A 1 2.03 22.86 2.94
N PRO A 2 2.29 22.72 1.63
CA PRO A 2 3.28 21.76 1.15
C PRO A 2 4.65 22.16 1.72
N VAL A 3 5.42 21.16 2.10
CA VAL A 3 6.80 21.34 2.58
C VAL A 3 7.72 21.09 1.40
N PRO A 4 8.48 22.07 0.91
CA PRO A 4 9.49 21.85 -0.12
C PRO A 4 10.49 20.78 0.33
N ASN A 5 10.81 19.83 -0.54
CA ASN A 5 11.71 18.69 -0.25
C ASN A 5 11.25 17.79 0.90
N GLY A 6 9.95 17.77 1.18
CA GLY A 6 9.36 16.84 2.14
C GLY A 6 9.48 15.38 1.66
N THR A 7 9.48 14.43 2.60
CA THR A 7 9.46 13.01 2.28
C THR A 7 8.08 12.55 1.84
N TYR A 8 8.03 11.65 0.87
CA TYR A 8 6.80 10.98 0.46
C TYR A 8 6.41 9.94 1.50
N LYS A 9 5.15 9.97 1.93
CA LYS A 9 4.61 8.97 2.86
C LYS A 9 3.66 8.01 2.17
N TRP A 10 2.87 8.51 1.22
CA TRP A 10 1.89 7.72 0.49
C TRP A 10 2.28 7.60 -0.97
N LEU A 11 2.19 6.37 -1.49
CA LEU A 11 2.29 6.07 -2.91
C LEU A 11 0.88 5.76 -3.42
N LEU A 12 0.35 6.63 -4.28
CA LEU A 12 -0.97 6.45 -4.87
C LEU A 12 -0.85 5.65 -6.16
N MET A 13 -1.72 4.68 -6.35
CA MET A 13 -1.81 3.95 -7.61
C MET A 13 -2.34 4.85 -8.71
N ALA A 14 -1.80 4.73 -9.92
CA ALA A 14 -2.34 5.43 -11.07
C ALA A 14 -3.83 5.16 -11.23
N GLY A 15 -4.62 6.22 -11.45
CA GLY A 15 -6.09 6.14 -11.53
C GLY A 15 -6.80 6.15 -10.17
N THR A 16 -6.09 6.41 -9.06
CA THR A 16 -6.74 6.77 -7.79
C THR A 16 -7.39 8.15 -7.92
N ALA A 17 -8.69 8.23 -7.73
CA ALA A 17 -9.45 9.47 -7.87
C ALA A 17 -9.77 10.07 -6.49
N LEU A 18 -9.45 11.35 -6.28
CA LEU A 18 -9.56 12.02 -4.98
C LEU A 18 -10.25 13.39 -5.13
N PRO A 19 -11.02 13.83 -4.11
CA PRO A 19 -11.53 15.18 -4.06
C PRO A 19 -10.39 16.19 -3.88
N VAL A 20 -10.41 17.25 -4.69
CA VAL A 20 -9.52 18.41 -4.52
C VAL A 20 -10.15 19.35 -3.51
N THR A 21 -9.39 19.76 -2.49
CA THR A 21 -9.83 20.64 -1.41
C THR A 21 -9.12 21.99 -1.41
N GLY A 22 -8.09 22.17 -2.25
CA GLY A 22 -7.38 23.43 -2.36
C GLY A 22 -6.17 23.35 -3.29
N ALA A 23 -5.53 24.49 -3.50
CA ALA A 23 -4.30 24.61 -4.27
C ALA A 23 -3.37 25.66 -3.65
N ALA A 24 -2.06 25.48 -3.80
CA ALA A 24 -1.05 26.43 -3.38
C ALA A 24 0.21 26.30 -4.24
N GLY A 25 0.50 27.31 -5.07
CA GLY A 25 1.56 27.24 -6.07
C GLY A 25 1.37 26.04 -7.00
N ASP A 26 2.39 25.24 -7.16
CA ASP A 26 2.38 24.04 -8.01
C ASP A 26 1.79 22.79 -7.32
N PHE A 27 1.19 22.94 -6.15
CA PHE A 27 0.62 21.83 -5.39
C PHE A 27 -0.90 21.92 -5.28
N VAL A 28 -1.52 20.77 -5.33
CA VAL A 28 -2.94 20.56 -5.13
C VAL A 28 -3.14 19.78 -3.84
N ARG A 29 -4.06 20.24 -3.02
CA ARG A 29 -4.44 19.55 -1.79
C ARG A 29 -5.60 18.61 -2.10
N VAL A 30 -5.45 17.36 -1.74
CA VAL A 30 -6.44 16.31 -1.96
C VAL A 30 -6.80 15.62 -0.66
N LYS A 31 -8.04 15.17 -0.58
CA LYS A 31 -8.59 14.47 0.58
C LYS A 31 -8.40 12.96 0.40
N LEU A 32 -7.72 12.31 1.34
CA LEU A 32 -7.58 10.85 1.38
C LEU A 32 -8.79 10.20 2.06
N ASP A 33 -9.22 10.79 3.18
CA ASP A 33 -10.41 10.43 3.95
C ASP A 33 -10.95 11.66 4.71
N ASP A 34 -11.95 11.50 5.56
CA ASP A 34 -12.57 12.62 6.25
C ASP A 34 -11.63 13.36 7.21
N ALA A 35 -10.57 12.73 7.68
CA ALA A 35 -9.63 13.29 8.64
C ALA A 35 -8.25 13.65 8.04
N LEU A 36 -7.95 13.27 6.81
CA LEU A 36 -6.60 13.36 6.26
C LEU A 36 -6.57 13.96 4.86
N GLU A 37 -5.80 15.04 4.73
CA GLU A 37 -5.48 15.67 3.45
C GLU A 37 -3.97 15.65 3.21
N ILE A 38 -3.59 15.53 1.94
CA ILE A 38 -2.19 15.57 1.50
C ILE A 38 -2.01 16.57 0.36
N TRP A 39 -0.77 16.90 0.07
CA TRP A 39 -0.39 17.73 -1.07
C TRP A 39 0.28 16.89 -2.13
N ILE A 40 -0.13 17.07 -3.40
CA ILE A 40 0.41 16.40 -4.57
C ILE A 40 0.84 17.47 -5.57
N HIS A 41 1.95 17.27 -6.26
CA HIS A 41 2.37 18.19 -7.31
C HIS A 41 1.39 18.09 -8.49
N GLN A 42 1.05 19.21 -9.09
CA GLN A 42 0.03 19.29 -10.15
C GLN A 42 0.41 18.49 -11.42
N THR A 43 1.69 18.24 -11.66
CA THR A 43 2.15 17.40 -12.79
C THR A 43 1.82 15.92 -12.62
N ASP A 44 1.55 15.49 -11.39
CA ASP A 44 1.33 14.08 -11.06
C ASP A 44 -0.16 13.72 -11.05
N ILE A 45 -1.02 14.67 -11.40
CA ILE A 45 -2.48 14.50 -11.43
C ILE A 45 -3.08 14.93 -12.77
N ALA A 46 -4.25 14.36 -13.05
CA ALA A 46 -5.17 14.86 -14.08
C ALA A 46 -6.46 15.34 -13.42
N LEU A 47 -6.85 16.58 -13.68
CA LEU A 47 -8.11 17.12 -13.18
C LEU A 47 -9.29 16.54 -13.97
N MET A 48 -10.30 16.07 -13.26
CA MET A 48 -11.52 15.60 -13.84
C MET A 48 -12.43 16.79 -14.23
N PRO A 49 -13.37 16.61 -15.16
CA PRO A 49 -14.32 17.66 -15.54
C PRO A 49 -15.09 18.21 -14.34
N ALA A 50 -15.50 19.47 -14.42
CA ALA A 50 -16.32 20.11 -13.37
C ALA A 50 -17.61 19.30 -13.14
N GLY A 51 -17.97 19.11 -11.88
CA GLY A 51 -19.13 18.33 -11.46
C GLY A 51 -18.91 16.82 -11.38
N TRP A 52 -17.74 16.32 -11.77
CA TRP A 52 -17.40 14.92 -11.55
C TRP A 52 -17.14 14.66 -10.05
N THR A 53 -17.67 13.56 -9.55
CA THR A 53 -17.50 13.12 -8.16
C THR A 53 -16.70 11.81 -8.10
N PRO A 54 -15.73 11.69 -7.18
CA PRO A 54 -15.03 10.43 -6.97
C PRO A 54 -16.01 9.31 -6.61
N PRO A 55 -15.81 8.09 -7.12
CA PRO A 55 -16.65 6.96 -6.76
C PRO A 55 -16.49 6.64 -5.26
N SER A 56 -17.56 6.18 -4.64
CA SER A 56 -17.50 5.60 -3.30
C SER A 56 -16.65 4.33 -3.33
N ARG A 57 -15.94 4.07 -2.26
CA ARG A 57 -15.13 2.86 -2.09
C ARG A 57 -15.68 2.02 -0.96
N VAL A 58 -15.99 0.79 -1.29
CA VAL A 58 -16.49 -0.20 -0.31
C VAL A 58 -15.58 -1.42 -0.38
N ALA A 59 -14.97 -1.77 0.75
CA ALA A 59 -14.18 -2.98 0.89
C ALA A 59 -15.11 -4.15 1.19
N GLY A 60 -15.15 -5.16 0.31
CA GLY A 60 -15.91 -6.39 0.50
C GLY A 60 -15.16 -7.42 1.35
N ASN A 61 -15.67 -8.65 1.34
CA ASN A 61 -15.03 -9.78 2.04
C ASN A 61 -13.64 -10.05 1.48
N ALA A 62 -12.63 -10.02 2.34
CA ALA A 62 -11.26 -10.26 1.95
C ALA A 62 -10.95 -11.75 1.83
N SER A 63 -9.91 -12.09 1.05
CA SER A 63 -9.38 -13.45 0.98
C SER A 63 -7.87 -13.48 1.16
N ILE A 64 -7.38 -14.60 1.69
CA ILE A 64 -5.97 -14.96 1.73
C ILE A 64 -5.75 -16.05 0.71
N GLU A 65 -4.95 -15.74 -0.30
CA GLU A 65 -4.68 -16.60 -1.44
C GLU A 65 -3.19 -16.99 -1.45
N PRO A 66 -2.84 -18.19 -0.94
CA PRO A 66 -1.46 -18.64 -0.88
C PRO A 66 -0.96 -19.14 -2.24
N ASP A 67 0.29 -18.80 -2.56
CA ASP A 67 1.08 -19.36 -3.66
C ASP A 67 2.43 -19.87 -3.13
N SER A 68 3.22 -20.52 -3.97
CA SER A 68 4.52 -21.07 -3.61
C SER A 68 5.55 -19.99 -3.22
N ALA A 69 5.53 -18.85 -3.89
CA ALA A 69 6.50 -17.75 -3.73
C ALA A 69 5.96 -16.57 -2.89
N TRP A 70 4.65 -16.47 -2.76
CA TRP A 70 3.99 -15.36 -2.05
C TRP A 70 2.65 -15.78 -1.44
N VAL A 71 2.05 -14.86 -0.73
CA VAL A 71 0.66 -14.93 -0.28
C VAL A 71 0.01 -13.58 -0.51
N ASP A 72 -1.19 -13.58 -1.07
CA ASP A 72 -1.95 -12.39 -1.39
C ASP A 72 -3.07 -12.18 -0.36
N LEU A 73 -3.14 -10.97 0.22
CA LEU A 73 -4.37 -10.44 0.79
C LEU A 73 -5.12 -9.74 -0.34
N VAL A 74 -6.29 -10.24 -0.68
CA VAL A 74 -7.14 -9.70 -1.75
C VAL A 74 -8.38 -9.08 -1.13
N VAL A 75 -8.62 -7.79 -1.44
CA VAL A 75 -9.78 -7.04 -0.98
C VAL A 75 -10.57 -6.57 -2.20
N PRO A 76 -11.75 -7.15 -2.47
CA PRO A 76 -12.64 -6.68 -3.53
C PRO A 76 -13.11 -5.26 -3.25
N MET A 77 -13.04 -4.38 -4.25
CA MET A 77 -13.39 -2.97 -4.11
C MET A 77 -13.93 -2.40 -5.42
N SER A 78 -14.75 -1.35 -5.32
CA SER A 78 -15.32 -0.67 -6.48
C SER A 78 -14.34 0.26 -7.21
N SER A 79 -13.33 0.79 -6.49
CA SER A 79 -12.31 1.68 -7.08
C SER A 79 -11.05 1.72 -6.24
N ARG A 80 -9.94 2.19 -6.84
CA ARG A 80 -8.63 2.26 -6.22
C ARG A 80 -8.61 3.19 -5.00
N PRO A 81 -8.25 2.70 -3.80
CA PRO A 81 -8.13 3.54 -2.61
C PRO A 81 -6.72 4.15 -2.51
N PRO A 82 -6.57 5.28 -1.83
CA PRO A 82 -5.30 5.60 -1.18
C PRO A 82 -4.98 4.56 -0.12
N PHE A 83 -3.71 4.25 0.07
CA PHE A 83 -3.32 3.25 1.05
C PHE A 83 -1.97 3.55 1.69
N LEU A 84 -1.72 2.91 2.82
CA LEU A 84 -0.42 2.85 3.49
C LEU A 84 -0.19 1.44 3.99
N VAL A 85 1.02 0.92 3.77
CA VAL A 85 1.48 -0.31 4.41
C VAL A 85 2.54 0.06 5.43
N GLU A 86 2.38 -0.42 6.64
CA GLU A 86 3.32 -0.23 7.75
C GLU A 86 3.86 -1.60 8.16
N GLU A 87 5.18 -1.69 8.26
CA GLU A 87 5.85 -2.88 8.72
C GLU A 87 6.05 -2.82 10.24
N GLY A 88 5.75 -3.93 10.90
CA GLY A 88 6.03 -4.16 12.31
C GLY A 88 6.82 -5.44 12.51
N ASP A 89 7.07 -5.79 13.75
CA ASP A 89 7.70 -7.06 14.11
C ASP A 89 6.74 -8.21 13.80
N HIS A 90 7.10 -9.04 12.81
CA HIS A 90 6.26 -10.14 12.31
C HIS A 90 4.85 -9.71 11.91
N GLN A 91 4.71 -8.50 11.37
CA GLN A 91 3.40 -7.90 11.08
C GLN A 91 3.46 -6.96 9.89
N LEU A 92 2.39 -6.97 9.09
CA LEU A 92 2.09 -5.92 8.11
C LEU A 92 0.71 -5.34 8.43
N ALA A 93 0.62 -4.02 8.45
CA ALA A 93 -0.64 -3.31 8.59
C ALA A 93 -0.94 -2.53 7.31
N LEU A 94 -2.00 -2.92 6.60
CA LEU A 94 -2.55 -2.22 5.45
C LEU A 94 -3.68 -1.31 5.91
N THR A 95 -3.53 -0.01 5.70
CA THR A 95 -4.60 0.97 5.93
C THR A 95 -5.11 1.48 4.59
N LEU A 96 -6.41 1.38 4.35
CA LEU A 96 -7.12 1.89 3.17
C LEU A 96 -7.90 3.14 3.57
N TYR A 97 -7.72 4.24 2.85
CA TYR A 97 -8.31 5.55 3.16
C TYR A 97 -9.48 5.87 2.24
N GLY A 98 -10.47 6.60 2.77
CA GLY A 98 -11.71 6.93 2.06
C GLY A 98 -12.50 5.68 1.66
N VAL A 99 -12.53 4.68 2.54
CA VAL A 99 -13.10 3.36 2.32
C VAL A 99 -14.07 2.99 3.42
N THR A 100 -15.28 2.63 3.06
CA THR A 100 -16.25 2.01 3.96
C THR A 100 -15.99 0.50 4.04
N GLY A 101 -15.84 -0.03 5.24
CA GLY A 101 -15.69 -1.46 5.45
C GLY A 101 -17.06 -2.17 5.36
N ASN A 102 -17.14 -3.17 4.51
CA ASN A 102 -18.26 -4.12 4.42
C ASN A 102 -17.70 -5.55 4.39
N THR A 103 -16.68 -5.77 5.21
CA THR A 103 -16.02 -7.06 5.36
C THR A 103 -16.67 -7.79 6.54
N ASP A 104 -17.39 -8.88 6.27
CA ASP A 104 -17.94 -9.75 7.31
C ASP A 104 -17.02 -10.93 7.58
N ILE A 105 -16.33 -11.41 6.55
CA ILE A 105 -15.52 -12.62 6.58
C ILE A 105 -14.19 -12.38 5.87
N ILE A 106 -13.14 -12.99 6.43
CA ILE A 106 -11.85 -13.17 5.72
C ILE A 106 -11.75 -14.65 5.35
N HIS A 107 -11.76 -14.93 4.05
CA HIS A 107 -11.65 -16.28 3.53
C HIS A 107 -10.18 -16.70 3.44
N TYR A 108 -9.87 -17.90 3.91
CA TYR A 108 -8.57 -18.52 3.74
C TYR A 108 -8.70 -19.66 2.73
N ALA A 109 -8.05 -19.53 1.57
CA ALA A 109 -8.06 -20.56 0.52
C ALA A 109 -7.33 -21.86 0.93
N GLY A 110 -6.66 -21.84 2.08
CA GLY A 110 -5.96 -22.98 2.66
C GLY A 110 -5.16 -22.56 3.88
N ARG A 111 -4.43 -23.51 4.47
CA ARG A 111 -3.46 -23.19 5.52
C ARG A 111 -2.23 -22.53 4.88
N ASP A 112 -1.78 -21.44 5.46
CA ASP A 112 -0.61 -20.73 5.02
C ASP A 112 0.52 -20.82 6.07
N SER A 113 1.76 -20.97 5.62
CA SER A 113 2.92 -21.07 6.51
C SER A 113 3.46 -19.70 6.92
N LEU A 114 3.16 -18.64 6.17
CA LEU A 114 3.61 -17.27 6.45
C LEU A 114 2.54 -16.47 7.19
N VAL A 115 1.32 -16.41 6.67
CA VAL A 115 0.22 -15.66 7.28
C VAL A 115 -0.48 -16.52 8.34
N ARG A 116 -0.35 -16.14 9.61
CA ARG A 116 -0.99 -16.83 10.73
C ARG A 116 -2.45 -16.43 10.88
N VAL A 117 -2.66 -15.13 10.90
CA VAL A 117 -3.99 -14.54 11.12
C VAL A 117 -4.05 -13.19 10.41
N VAL A 118 -5.22 -12.87 9.87
CA VAL A 118 -5.55 -11.53 9.41
C VAL A 118 -6.72 -11.01 10.23
N ARG A 119 -6.59 -9.80 10.76
CA ARG A 119 -7.67 -9.06 11.40
C ARG A 119 -7.99 -7.84 10.58
N TRP A 120 -9.22 -7.40 10.64
CA TRP A 120 -9.61 -6.12 10.08
C TRP A 120 -10.42 -5.32 11.11
N GLU A 121 -10.34 -4.01 11.00
CA GLU A 121 -11.08 -3.09 11.85
C GLU A 121 -11.41 -1.80 11.07
N PRO A 122 -12.59 -1.21 11.31
CA PRO A 122 -12.86 0.14 10.87
C PRO A 122 -12.04 1.13 11.73
N VAL A 123 -11.46 2.14 11.11
CA VAL A 123 -10.72 3.21 11.79
C VAL A 123 -11.38 4.54 11.47
N GLY A 124 -12.13 5.09 12.41
CA GLY A 124 -12.97 6.26 12.14
C GLY A 124 -14.17 5.92 11.25
N THR A 125 -14.58 6.85 10.39
CA THR A 125 -15.81 6.75 9.58
C THR A 125 -15.56 6.13 8.20
N ASP A 126 -14.40 6.37 7.60
CA ASP A 126 -14.10 6.03 6.22
C ASP A 126 -12.66 5.53 6.04
N ARG A 127 -12.22 4.68 6.95
CA ARG A 127 -10.91 4.04 6.91
C ARG A 127 -11.03 2.60 7.37
N VAL A 128 -10.34 1.69 6.69
CA VAL A 128 -10.27 0.27 7.04
C VAL A 128 -8.83 -0.15 7.21
N ARG A 129 -8.52 -0.87 8.26
CA ARG A 129 -7.20 -1.43 8.53
C ARG A 129 -7.26 -2.95 8.53
N TYR A 130 -6.36 -3.57 7.77
CA TYR A 130 -6.08 -4.99 7.79
C TYR A 130 -4.72 -5.22 8.42
N THR A 131 -4.66 -6.09 9.42
CA THR A 131 -3.44 -6.46 10.13
C THR A 131 -3.13 -7.92 9.87
N LEU A 132 -2.00 -8.19 9.20
CA LEU A 132 -1.51 -9.54 8.94
C LEU A 132 -0.47 -9.90 10.00
N GLU A 133 -0.75 -10.92 10.81
CA GLU A 133 0.25 -11.53 11.69
C GLU A 133 1.01 -12.62 10.93
N LEU A 134 2.33 -12.52 10.92
CA LEU A 134 3.21 -13.36 10.12
C LEU A 134 3.99 -14.34 11.01
N ALA A 135 4.34 -15.49 10.47
CA ALA A 135 5.19 -16.46 11.14
C ALA A 135 6.65 -16.01 11.22
N THR A 136 7.09 -15.24 10.24
CA THR A 136 8.44 -14.67 10.11
C THR A 136 8.36 -13.27 9.56
N GLN A 137 9.44 -12.51 9.58
CA GLN A 137 9.51 -11.23 8.86
C GLN A 137 9.24 -11.44 7.36
N PRO A 138 8.48 -10.53 6.72
CA PRO A 138 8.24 -10.60 5.30
C PRO A 138 9.54 -10.37 4.50
N PHE A 139 9.66 -10.99 3.36
CA PHE A 139 10.78 -10.76 2.43
C PHE A 139 10.45 -9.67 1.39
N GLY A 140 9.59 -8.77 1.77
CA GLY A 140 9.07 -7.68 0.97
C GLY A 140 7.60 -7.86 0.61
N TYR A 141 6.99 -6.81 0.12
CA TYR A 141 5.59 -6.81 -0.31
C TYR A 141 5.40 -5.89 -1.53
N LEU A 142 4.29 -6.09 -2.21
CA LEU A 142 3.85 -5.28 -3.34
C LEU A 142 2.35 -5.05 -3.22
N ALA A 143 1.91 -3.80 -3.34
CA ALA A 143 0.50 -3.45 -3.44
C ALA A 143 0.16 -3.09 -4.89
N PHE A 144 -0.92 -3.66 -5.42
CA PHE A 144 -1.36 -3.40 -6.78
C PHE A 144 -2.88 -3.57 -6.93
N TRP A 145 -3.38 -3.05 -8.05
CA TRP A 145 -4.78 -3.18 -8.43
C TRP A 145 -4.94 -4.23 -9.53
N ASN A 146 -5.85 -5.15 -9.33
CA ASN A 146 -6.16 -6.19 -10.30
C ASN A 146 -7.69 -6.35 -10.44
N ASP A 147 -8.26 -5.81 -11.50
CA ASP A 147 -9.65 -5.99 -11.93
C ASP A 147 -10.68 -5.95 -10.79
N GLY A 148 -10.86 -4.77 -10.20
CA GLY A 148 -11.81 -4.58 -9.10
C GLY A 148 -11.33 -5.13 -7.74
N ARG A 149 -10.04 -5.40 -7.59
CA ARG A 149 -9.45 -5.92 -6.35
C ARG A 149 -8.19 -5.15 -5.98
N PHE A 150 -8.11 -4.74 -4.73
CA PHE A 150 -6.85 -4.34 -4.14
C PHE A 150 -6.11 -5.60 -3.68
N VAL A 151 -4.85 -5.75 -4.06
CA VAL A 151 -4.03 -6.89 -3.69
C VAL A 151 -2.80 -6.39 -2.93
N LEU A 152 -2.60 -6.92 -1.72
CA LEU A 152 -1.34 -6.82 -1.00
C LEU A 152 -0.65 -8.19 -1.08
N ARG A 153 0.37 -8.28 -1.91
CA ARG A 153 1.20 -9.46 -2.11
C ARG A 153 2.38 -9.44 -1.16
N VAL A 154 2.50 -10.46 -0.33
CA VAL A 154 3.61 -10.63 0.61
C VAL A 154 4.52 -11.74 0.13
N ARG A 155 5.79 -11.43 -0.07
CA ARG A 155 6.78 -12.39 -0.54
C ARG A 155 7.23 -13.28 0.61
N ARG A 156 7.29 -14.60 0.33
CA ARG A 156 7.82 -15.57 1.28
C ARG A 156 9.33 -15.42 1.39
N PRO A 157 9.89 -15.52 2.63
CA PRO A 157 11.33 -15.63 2.78
C PRO A 157 11.85 -16.83 2.01
N PRO A 158 12.99 -16.70 1.31
CA PRO A 158 13.63 -17.84 0.67
C PRO A 158 14.16 -18.80 1.73
N HIS A 159 14.28 -20.07 1.36
CA HIS A 159 15.01 -21.02 2.18
C HIS A 159 16.51 -20.66 2.15
N ILE A 160 17.07 -20.34 3.31
CA ILE A 160 18.49 -19.98 3.45
C ILE A 160 19.27 -21.21 3.86
N ASP A 161 20.24 -21.62 3.05
CA ASP A 161 21.26 -22.59 3.44
C ASP A 161 22.31 -21.90 4.31
N PRO A 162 22.47 -22.26 5.59
CA PRO A 162 23.42 -21.58 6.47
C PRO A 162 24.89 -21.67 6.01
N SER A 163 25.23 -22.72 5.24
CA SER A 163 26.59 -22.89 4.68
C SER A 163 26.83 -22.04 3.43
N ARG A 164 25.78 -21.62 2.75
CA ARG A 164 25.83 -20.80 1.54
C ARG A 164 24.66 -19.81 1.51
N PRO A 165 24.64 -18.82 2.40
CA PRO A 165 23.46 -17.99 2.67
C PRO A 165 22.98 -17.16 1.47
N LEU A 166 23.83 -16.94 0.46
CA LEU A 166 23.46 -16.19 -0.75
C LEU A 166 23.17 -17.09 -1.97
N ALA A 167 23.30 -18.40 -1.82
CA ALA A 167 23.11 -19.33 -2.94
C ALA A 167 21.64 -19.31 -3.42
N GLY A 168 21.44 -19.08 -4.71
CA GLY A 168 20.11 -19.00 -5.33
C GLY A 168 19.36 -17.68 -5.10
N LEU A 169 19.98 -16.70 -4.43
CA LEU A 169 19.42 -15.37 -4.30
C LEU A 169 19.89 -14.45 -5.43
N THR A 170 18.99 -13.61 -5.91
CA THR A 170 19.32 -12.47 -6.80
C THR A 170 19.45 -11.23 -5.94
N ILE A 171 20.62 -10.61 -5.98
CA ILE A 171 20.90 -9.35 -5.28
C ILE A 171 20.89 -8.24 -6.32
N ALA A 172 19.96 -7.30 -6.19
CA ALA A 172 20.00 -6.07 -6.96
C ALA A 172 20.88 -5.05 -6.22
N VAL A 173 21.89 -4.53 -6.91
CA VAL A 173 22.73 -3.44 -6.40
C VAL A 173 22.36 -2.19 -7.17
N ASP A 174 21.81 -1.20 -6.48
CA ASP A 174 21.58 0.13 -7.03
C ASP A 174 22.73 1.05 -6.56
N PRO A 175 23.69 1.41 -7.44
CA PRO A 175 24.73 2.36 -7.09
C PRO A 175 24.14 3.77 -7.05
N GLY A 176 23.49 4.10 -5.93
CA GLY A 176 22.59 5.24 -5.76
C GLY A 176 23.18 6.65 -5.95
N HIS A 177 24.48 6.81 -6.24
CA HIS A 177 25.08 8.14 -6.44
C HIS A 177 26.14 8.12 -7.54
N PRO A 178 26.14 9.11 -8.47
CA PRO A 178 27.24 9.26 -9.41
C PRO A 178 28.56 9.54 -8.66
N PRO A 179 29.69 9.04 -9.16
CA PRO A 179 30.97 9.04 -8.44
C PRO A 179 31.61 10.42 -8.23
N ILE A 180 31.09 11.48 -8.84
CA ILE A 180 31.69 12.83 -8.75
C ILE A 180 30.59 13.84 -8.37
N GLY A 181 30.76 14.49 -7.22
CA GLY A 181 29.92 15.61 -6.78
C GLY A 181 28.53 15.23 -6.25
N ALA A 182 28.24 13.94 -6.10
CA ALA A 182 27.04 13.51 -5.43
C ALA A 182 27.24 13.65 -3.93
N THR A 183 26.57 14.62 -3.35
CA THR A 183 26.28 14.60 -1.92
C THR A 183 25.18 13.56 -1.71
N GLY A 184 25.48 12.52 -0.94
CA GLY A 184 24.45 11.60 -0.46
C GLY A 184 23.38 12.34 0.33
N PRO A 185 22.32 11.64 0.78
CA PRO A 185 21.26 12.22 1.61
C PRO A 185 21.75 12.69 2.99
N THR A 186 23.03 12.72 3.21
CA THR A 186 23.68 13.37 4.35
C THR A 186 24.06 14.77 3.93
N GLY A 187 23.06 15.58 3.77
CA GLY A 187 23.32 17.00 3.88
C GLY A 187 23.50 17.37 5.32
#